data_868aceedf7985f4d984bb3045f6ee11e
#
_entry.id   868aceedf7985f4d984bb3045f6ee11e
#
_cell.length_a   1.000
_cell.length_b   1.000
_cell.length_c   1.000
_cell.angle_alpha   90.00
_cell.angle_beta   90.00
_cell.angle_gamma   90.00
#
_symmetry.space_group_name_H-M   'P 1'
#
loop_
_entity.id
_entity.type
_entity.pdbx_description
1 polymer ?
#
loop_
_entity_poly.entity_id
_entity_poly.type
_entity_poly.pdbx_seq_one_letter_code
_entity_poly.pdbx_strand_id
1 'polypeptide(L)'
;MTRNFFQKLQSAWLAAWILLVGGSMQSLTAYAGEPGVDNPVLEWNQLFIDTLIATNTPNSSSHRLGAIVHTSIFDAYNGIERRYTPIFVEPAAPPGASRRAAVIAAAYTALVGLFPARRAELDAKYAASLEALDATAPGTRSLERAIAWQSRQRGIAWGTQVALAVLSWRANDGISGSYTPFTGGTAVGQWRPVAPATSMSAQALAFTDMFVLKSNSQFRPPAPRALTSATYADDFNAVKALGRKTGSTRTDDQTALAPFWEGNASVHWNSAANQMARANCLSISRTNRLFAVLNLAMADTVFTIWSAKRFYGEAQTEVTWRPQTAITLANIDGNLDTAPDNEWLPLITTPSHPEYPAGHPSLNGAAATVLLAHFADKQKFTLTTTGLPDRTYTRITQARADGDNARVWGGMHYPSTVVISDGVGRSIARYVNRSFMQRLPGRRD
;
A
#
# COMPACT_ATOMS: atom_id res chain seq x y z
N MET A 1 -61.58 -28.63 -46.32
CA MET A 1 -61.74 -27.92 -45.01
C MET A 1 -60.67 -28.33 -43.99
N THR A 2 -59.50 -28.77 -44.38
CA THR A 2 -58.51 -29.36 -43.42
C THR A 2 -57.13 -28.69 -43.41
N ARG A 3 -56.93 -27.61 -44.16
CA ARG A 3 -55.63 -26.95 -44.25
C ARG A 3 -55.47 -25.70 -43.34
N ASN A 4 -56.57 -25.13 -42.87
CA ASN A 4 -56.60 -23.91 -42.04
C ASN A 4 -56.56 -24.17 -40.53
N PHE A 5 -56.73 -25.41 -40.08
CA PHE A 5 -56.74 -25.75 -38.66
C PHE A 5 -55.28 -25.95 -38.11
N PHE A 6 -54.37 -26.50 -38.92
CA PHE A 6 -53.01 -26.71 -38.50
C PHE A 6 -52.15 -25.44 -38.51
N GLN A 7 -52.45 -24.44 -39.32
CA GLN A 7 -51.71 -23.18 -39.32
C GLN A 7 -52.05 -22.29 -38.10
N LYS A 8 -53.25 -22.38 -37.56
CA LYS A 8 -53.65 -21.64 -36.36
C LYS A 8 -53.07 -22.23 -35.05
N LEU A 9 -52.77 -23.53 -35.03
CA LEU A 9 -52.11 -24.17 -33.88
C LEU A 9 -50.62 -23.90 -33.83
N GLN A 10 -49.94 -23.81 -35.00
CA GLN A 10 -48.52 -23.46 -35.02
C GLN A 10 -48.24 -22.00 -34.64
N SER A 11 -49.08 -21.06 -34.96
CA SER A 11 -48.94 -19.66 -34.54
C SER A 11 -49.22 -19.44 -33.06
N ALA A 12 -50.08 -20.24 -32.43
CA ALA A 12 -50.35 -20.14 -30.96
C ALA A 12 -49.17 -20.71 -30.11
N TRP A 13 -48.48 -21.72 -30.60
CA TRP A 13 -47.32 -22.28 -29.91
C TRP A 13 -46.05 -21.43 -30.07
N LEU A 14 -45.84 -20.74 -31.17
CA LEU A 14 -44.74 -19.80 -31.34
C LEU A 14 -44.93 -18.55 -30.45
N ALA A 15 -46.15 -18.05 -30.31
CA ALA A 15 -46.44 -16.91 -29.42
C ALA A 15 -46.25 -17.24 -27.90
N ALA A 16 -46.58 -18.46 -27.51
CA ALA A 16 -46.37 -18.94 -26.14
C ALA A 16 -44.88 -19.14 -25.79
N TRP A 17 -44.01 -19.56 -26.75
CA TRP A 17 -42.58 -19.66 -26.53
C TRP A 17 -41.88 -18.32 -26.52
N ILE A 18 -42.31 -17.33 -27.27
CA ILE A 18 -41.73 -15.98 -27.26
C ILE A 18 -42.10 -15.25 -25.96
N LEU A 19 -43.24 -15.50 -25.35
CA LEU A 19 -43.63 -14.94 -24.06
C LEU A 19 -42.90 -15.59 -22.87
N LEU A 20 -42.48 -16.86 -22.98
CA LEU A 20 -41.68 -17.56 -21.94
C LEU A 20 -40.18 -17.25 -22.00
N VAL A 21 -39.62 -16.86 -23.14
CA VAL A 21 -38.22 -16.45 -23.29
C VAL A 21 -38.03 -14.94 -23.06
N GLY A 22 -39.11 -14.13 -23.28
CA GLY A 22 -39.08 -12.69 -23.03
C GLY A 22 -39.20 -12.29 -21.57
N GLY A 23 -39.66 -13.20 -20.67
CA GLY A 23 -39.88 -12.93 -19.26
C GLY A 23 -38.68 -13.18 -18.33
N SER A 24 -37.56 -13.73 -18.85
CA SER A 24 -36.36 -14.07 -18.03
C SER A 24 -35.14 -13.19 -18.30
N MET A 25 -35.26 -12.14 -19.10
CA MET A 25 -34.20 -11.17 -19.36
C MET A 25 -34.31 -9.84 -18.59
N GLN A 26 -35.24 -9.73 -17.69
CA GLN A 26 -35.31 -8.57 -16.79
C GLN A 26 -34.97 -9.01 -15.37
N SER A 27 -33.71 -8.96 -15.02
CA SER A 27 -33.13 -8.63 -13.72
C SER A 27 -31.69 -9.11 -13.55
N LEU A 28 -30.85 -8.86 -14.53
CA LEU A 28 -29.43 -8.64 -14.25
C LEU A 28 -29.20 -7.11 -14.11
N THR A 29 -30.11 -6.42 -13.42
CA THR A 29 -29.77 -5.12 -12.87
C THR A 29 -28.70 -5.37 -11.83
N ALA A 30 -27.52 -4.91 -12.13
CA ALA A 30 -26.42 -4.79 -11.19
C ALA A 30 -26.99 -4.26 -9.86
N TYR A 31 -26.84 -5.05 -8.81
CA TYR A 31 -26.99 -4.58 -7.43
C TYR A 31 -25.86 -3.59 -7.21
N ALA A 32 -26.04 -2.36 -7.64
CA ALA A 32 -25.29 -1.22 -7.15
C ALA A 32 -25.70 -1.09 -5.68
N GLY A 33 -24.94 -1.70 -4.79
CA GLY A 33 -25.15 -1.53 -3.36
C GLY A 33 -25.13 -0.03 -3.07
N GLU A 34 -26.02 0.43 -2.19
CA GLU A 34 -26.10 1.81 -1.76
C GLU A 34 -24.71 2.33 -1.38
N PRO A 35 -24.35 3.56 -1.79
CA PRO A 35 -23.08 4.15 -1.45
C PRO A 35 -22.94 4.26 0.08
N GLY A 36 -21.92 3.63 0.67
CA GLY A 36 -21.51 3.85 2.06
C GLY A 36 -21.88 2.77 3.07
N VAL A 37 -22.77 1.82 2.77
CA VAL A 37 -23.13 0.71 3.66
C VAL A 37 -22.53 -0.59 3.11
N ASP A 38 -21.75 -1.31 3.95
CA ASP A 38 -21.17 -2.63 3.66
C ASP A 38 -20.20 -2.74 2.46
N ASN A 39 -19.12 -1.97 2.50
CA ASN A 39 -18.01 -2.20 1.59
C ASN A 39 -16.96 -3.13 2.26
N PRO A 40 -16.93 -4.43 1.93
CA PRO A 40 -16.04 -5.38 2.58
C PRO A 40 -14.56 -5.07 2.38
N VAL A 41 -14.19 -4.34 1.32
CA VAL A 41 -12.80 -3.91 1.12
C VAL A 41 -12.37 -2.94 2.22
N LEU A 42 -13.25 -1.99 2.61
CA LEU A 42 -12.96 -1.03 3.68
C LEU A 42 -12.89 -1.70 5.06
N GLU A 43 -13.76 -2.67 5.29
CA GLU A 43 -13.81 -3.45 6.52
C GLU A 43 -12.53 -4.28 6.70
N TRP A 44 -12.15 -5.02 5.67
CA TRP A 44 -10.98 -5.88 5.72
C TRP A 44 -9.65 -5.13 5.61
N ASN A 45 -9.64 -3.94 4.98
CA ASN A 45 -8.50 -3.03 5.09
C ASN A 45 -8.33 -2.49 6.52
N GLN A 46 -9.43 -2.16 7.21
CA GLN A 46 -9.32 -1.76 8.62
C GLN A 46 -8.76 -2.90 9.47
N LEU A 47 -9.21 -4.13 9.26
CA LEU A 47 -8.68 -5.30 9.97
C LEU A 47 -7.19 -5.56 9.66
N PHE A 48 -6.75 -5.30 8.44
CA PHE A 48 -5.33 -5.31 8.09
C PHE A 48 -4.54 -4.27 8.89
N ILE A 49 -5.03 -3.02 8.96
CA ILE A 49 -4.41 -1.95 9.77
C ILE A 49 -4.33 -2.37 11.24
N ASP A 50 -5.45 -2.82 11.81
CA ASP A 50 -5.53 -3.24 13.21
C ASP A 50 -4.58 -4.41 13.50
N THR A 51 -4.42 -5.33 12.54
CA THR A 51 -3.48 -6.45 12.64
C THR A 51 -2.03 -5.97 12.63
N LEU A 52 -1.66 -5.02 11.77
CA LEU A 52 -0.32 -4.43 11.76
C LEU A 52 0.03 -3.78 13.11
N ILE A 53 -0.93 -3.03 13.68
CA ILE A 53 -0.77 -2.37 14.98
C ILE A 53 -0.64 -3.41 16.09
N ALA A 54 -1.56 -4.37 16.16
CA ALA A 54 -1.61 -5.38 17.23
C ALA A 54 -0.38 -6.31 17.24
N THR A 55 0.23 -6.53 16.07
CA THR A 55 1.46 -7.35 15.95
C THR A 55 2.74 -6.53 15.97
N ASN A 56 2.64 -5.22 16.17
CA ASN A 56 3.78 -4.29 16.07
C ASN A 56 4.63 -4.55 14.81
N THR A 57 3.96 -4.78 13.67
CA THR A 57 4.64 -5.09 12.41
C THR A 57 5.53 -3.94 11.97
N PRO A 58 6.83 -4.18 11.71
CA PRO A 58 7.75 -3.13 11.29
C PRO A 58 7.29 -2.41 10.02
N ASN A 59 7.48 -1.09 9.97
CA ASN A 59 7.15 -0.28 8.79
C ASN A 59 7.75 -0.85 7.50
N SER A 60 9.01 -1.31 7.54
CA SER A 60 9.70 -1.89 6.38
C SER A 60 9.01 -3.12 5.80
N SER A 61 8.36 -3.95 6.64
CA SER A 61 7.71 -5.20 6.22
C SER A 61 6.25 -5.01 5.81
N SER A 62 5.56 -4.03 6.39
CA SER A 62 4.10 -3.84 6.26
C SER A 62 3.63 -3.61 4.83
N HIS A 63 4.45 -2.96 3.99
CA HIS A 63 4.10 -2.63 2.60
C HIS A 63 3.95 -3.87 1.72
N ARG A 64 4.87 -4.85 1.87
CA ARG A 64 4.76 -6.13 1.18
C ARG A 64 3.50 -6.89 1.60
N LEU A 65 3.20 -6.90 2.89
CA LEU A 65 2.01 -7.58 3.42
C LEU A 65 0.73 -6.94 2.87
N GLY A 66 0.66 -5.60 2.85
CA GLY A 66 -0.46 -4.86 2.25
C GLY A 66 -0.64 -5.16 0.77
N ALA A 67 0.46 -5.25 0.00
CA ALA A 67 0.40 -5.60 -1.41
C ALA A 67 -0.15 -7.02 -1.64
N ILE A 68 0.25 -8.01 -0.83
CA ILE A 68 -0.29 -9.38 -0.90
C ILE A 68 -1.80 -9.40 -0.61
N VAL A 69 -2.24 -8.76 0.49
CA VAL A 69 -3.65 -8.71 0.88
C VAL A 69 -4.49 -8.05 -0.22
N HIS A 70 -4.08 -6.87 -0.69
CA HIS A 70 -4.88 -6.11 -1.65
C HIS A 70 -4.79 -6.62 -3.09
N THR A 71 -3.72 -7.32 -3.48
CA THR A 71 -3.69 -8.10 -4.73
C THR A 71 -4.70 -9.25 -4.67
N SER A 72 -4.72 -9.99 -3.55
CA SER A 72 -5.68 -11.09 -3.36
C SER A 72 -7.13 -10.61 -3.44
N ILE A 73 -7.45 -9.51 -2.75
CA ILE A 73 -8.78 -8.89 -2.78
C ILE A 73 -9.12 -8.42 -4.19
N PHE A 74 -8.18 -7.73 -4.87
CA PHE A 74 -8.42 -7.17 -6.20
C PHE A 74 -8.68 -8.26 -7.23
N ASP A 75 -7.80 -9.23 -7.35
CA ASP A 75 -7.94 -10.29 -8.36
C ASP A 75 -9.16 -11.18 -8.09
N ALA A 76 -9.52 -11.40 -6.80
CA ALA A 76 -10.75 -12.12 -6.45
C ALA A 76 -12.02 -11.39 -6.92
N TYR A 77 -12.12 -10.08 -6.65
CA TYR A 77 -13.25 -9.27 -7.09
C TYR A 77 -13.27 -9.12 -8.61
N ASN A 78 -12.13 -8.73 -9.19
CA ASN A 78 -12.00 -8.47 -10.62
C ASN A 78 -12.17 -9.74 -11.46
N GLY A 79 -11.83 -10.92 -10.94
CA GLY A 79 -12.05 -12.20 -11.59
C GLY A 79 -13.53 -12.49 -11.87
N ILE A 80 -14.44 -11.91 -11.07
CA ILE A 80 -15.90 -11.99 -11.25
C ILE A 80 -16.40 -10.81 -12.09
N GLU A 81 -16.00 -9.57 -11.74
CA GLU A 81 -16.45 -8.33 -12.37
C GLU A 81 -15.89 -8.14 -13.79
N ARG A 82 -14.64 -8.58 -14.01
CA ARG A 82 -13.92 -8.48 -15.29
C ARG A 82 -13.90 -7.06 -15.86
N ARG A 83 -13.59 -6.09 -15.00
CA ARG A 83 -13.57 -4.66 -15.36
C ARG A 83 -12.18 -4.16 -15.73
N TYR A 84 -11.16 -4.74 -15.10
CA TYR A 84 -9.76 -4.33 -15.23
C TYR A 84 -8.89 -5.50 -15.66
N THR A 85 -7.69 -5.20 -16.16
CA THR A 85 -6.63 -6.21 -16.29
C THR A 85 -6.26 -6.75 -14.92
N PRO A 86 -6.04 -8.07 -14.76
CA PRO A 86 -5.63 -8.66 -13.48
C PRO A 86 -4.21 -8.21 -13.10
N ILE A 87 -3.85 -8.44 -11.83
CA ILE A 87 -2.48 -8.27 -11.34
C ILE A 87 -1.71 -9.57 -11.54
N PHE A 88 -2.22 -10.66 -11.03
CA PHE A 88 -1.56 -11.96 -11.05
C PHE A 88 -2.48 -13.11 -11.46
N VAL A 89 -3.70 -13.17 -10.93
CA VAL A 89 -4.62 -14.29 -11.18
C VAL A 89 -5.59 -13.95 -12.32
N GLU A 90 -5.53 -14.72 -13.41
CA GLU A 90 -6.44 -14.57 -14.52
C GLU A 90 -7.91 -14.77 -14.12
N PRO A 91 -8.85 -14.00 -14.69
CA PRO A 91 -10.26 -14.02 -14.30
C PRO A 91 -10.97 -15.29 -14.75
N ALA A 92 -11.02 -16.29 -13.87
CA ALA A 92 -11.66 -17.59 -14.10
C ALA A 92 -12.74 -17.93 -13.07
N ALA A 93 -13.35 -16.93 -12.42
CA ALA A 93 -14.39 -17.15 -11.44
C ALA A 93 -15.61 -17.90 -12.01
N PRO A 94 -16.21 -18.84 -11.25
CA PRO A 94 -17.43 -19.52 -11.65
C PRO A 94 -18.59 -18.53 -11.90
N PRO A 95 -19.45 -18.76 -12.91
CA PRO A 95 -20.62 -17.93 -13.15
C PRO A 95 -21.50 -17.80 -11.89
N GLY A 96 -21.97 -16.59 -11.63
CA GLY A 96 -22.82 -16.30 -10.47
C GLY A 96 -22.12 -16.34 -9.11
N ALA A 97 -20.80 -16.32 -9.04
CA ALA A 97 -20.05 -16.19 -7.79
C ALA A 97 -20.30 -14.81 -7.14
N SER A 98 -20.48 -14.79 -5.82
CA SER A 98 -20.65 -13.56 -5.05
C SER A 98 -19.35 -12.77 -4.96
N ARG A 99 -19.35 -11.53 -5.48
CA ARG A 99 -18.19 -10.61 -5.41
C ARG A 99 -17.81 -10.25 -3.99
N ARG A 100 -18.83 -10.00 -3.13
CA ARG A 100 -18.60 -9.65 -1.72
C ARG A 100 -17.99 -10.82 -0.95
N ALA A 101 -18.53 -12.04 -1.13
CA ALA A 101 -17.97 -13.22 -0.49
C ALA A 101 -16.55 -13.54 -0.97
N ALA A 102 -16.25 -13.28 -2.25
CA ALA A 102 -14.90 -13.45 -2.79
C ALA A 102 -13.90 -12.48 -2.16
N VAL A 103 -14.27 -11.20 -1.97
CA VAL A 103 -13.43 -10.22 -1.24
C VAL A 103 -13.15 -10.67 0.18
N ILE A 104 -14.19 -11.06 0.92
CA ILE A 104 -14.08 -11.50 2.33
C ILE A 104 -13.18 -12.73 2.44
N ALA A 105 -13.40 -13.74 1.59
CA ALA A 105 -12.63 -14.96 1.62
C ALA A 105 -11.17 -14.75 1.19
N ALA A 106 -10.92 -13.89 0.20
CA ALA A 106 -9.56 -13.56 -0.23
C ALA A 106 -8.79 -12.80 0.85
N ALA A 107 -9.41 -11.80 1.47
CA ALA A 107 -8.81 -11.03 2.55
C ALA A 107 -8.50 -11.91 3.77
N TYR A 108 -9.47 -12.72 4.20
CA TYR A 108 -9.30 -13.67 5.30
C TYR A 108 -8.16 -14.65 5.03
N THR A 109 -8.17 -15.31 3.87
CA THR A 109 -7.14 -16.30 3.53
C THR A 109 -5.75 -15.69 3.48
N ALA A 110 -5.61 -14.49 2.89
CA ALA A 110 -4.35 -13.77 2.85
C ALA A 110 -3.86 -13.40 4.26
N LEU A 111 -4.74 -12.82 5.10
CA LEU A 111 -4.38 -12.42 6.46
C LEU A 111 -4.01 -13.60 7.36
N VAL A 112 -4.75 -14.70 7.31
CA VAL A 112 -4.41 -15.92 8.08
C VAL A 112 -3.07 -16.51 7.62
N GLY A 113 -2.80 -16.50 6.31
CA GLY A 113 -1.52 -16.95 5.77
C GLY A 113 -0.33 -16.08 6.22
N LEU A 114 -0.53 -14.78 6.35
CA LEU A 114 0.51 -13.82 6.75
C LEU A 114 0.64 -13.68 8.27
N PHE A 115 -0.44 -13.86 9.01
CA PHE A 115 -0.51 -13.67 10.47
C PHE A 115 -1.17 -14.89 11.17
N PRO A 116 -0.56 -16.08 11.10
CA PRO A 116 -1.17 -17.32 11.63
C PRO A 116 -1.46 -17.25 13.13
N ALA A 117 -0.70 -16.46 13.89
CA ALA A 117 -0.94 -16.24 15.32
C ALA A 117 -2.24 -15.48 15.63
N ARG A 118 -2.82 -14.78 14.65
CA ARG A 118 -4.09 -14.03 14.78
C ARG A 118 -5.29 -14.82 14.26
N ARG A 119 -5.12 -16.12 13.94
CA ARG A 119 -6.16 -16.95 13.33
C ARG A 119 -7.50 -16.87 14.05
N ALA A 120 -7.53 -17.05 15.36
CA ALA A 120 -8.80 -17.09 16.12
C ALA A 120 -9.64 -15.81 15.98
N GLU A 121 -8.99 -14.64 15.99
CA GLU A 121 -9.66 -13.35 15.78
C GLU A 121 -10.12 -13.19 14.33
N LEU A 122 -9.27 -13.59 13.38
CA LEU A 122 -9.60 -13.54 11.95
C LEU A 122 -10.74 -14.50 11.60
N ASP A 123 -10.81 -15.69 12.23
CA ASP A 123 -11.90 -16.66 12.08
C ASP A 123 -13.24 -16.06 12.56
N ALA A 124 -13.23 -15.41 13.73
CA ALA A 124 -14.43 -14.76 14.28
C ALA A 124 -14.92 -13.63 13.37
N LYS A 125 -14.01 -12.80 12.87
CA LYS A 125 -14.34 -11.71 11.95
C LYS A 125 -14.85 -12.22 10.61
N TYR A 126 -14.25 -13.29 10.09
CA TYR A 126 -14.69 -13.95 8.86
C TYR A 126 -16.13 -14.47 8.98
N ALA A 127 -16.44 -15.18 10.06
CA ALA A 127 -17.79 -15.68 10.34
C ALA A 127 -18.80 -14.53 10.40
N ALA A 128 -18.50 -13.45 11.14
CA ALA A 128 -19.37 -12.28 11.27
C ALA A 128 -19.60 -11.57 9.92
N SER A 129 -18.54 -11.39 9.10
CA SER A 129 -18.66 -10.77 7.79
C SER A 129 -19.52 -11.59 6.82
N LEU A 130 -19.47 -12.92 6.88
CA LEU A 130 -20.32 -13.80 6.07
C LEU A 130 -21.76 -13.82 6.55
N GLU A 131 -22.00 -13.79 7.87
CA GLU A 131 -23.33 -13.70 8.45
C GLU A 131 -24.03 -12.38 8.05
N ALA A 132 -23.30 -11.26 8.07
CA ALA A 132 -23.82 -9.97 7.62
C ALA A 132 -24.25 -10.01 6.14
N LEU A 133 -23.57 -10.77 5.27
CA LEU A 133 -24.01 -10.97 3.89
C LEU A 133 -25.34 -11.73 3.79
N ASP A 134 -25.56 -12.72 4.66
CA ASP A 134 -26.80 -13.50 4.67
C ASP A 134 -27.98 -12.66 5.15
N ALA A 135 -27.77 -11.79 6.14
CA ALA A 135 -28.80 -10.89 6.66
C ALA A 135 -29.29 -9.88 5.60
N THR A 136 -28.44 -9.53 4.63
CA THR A 136 -28.77 -8.60 3.53
C THR A 136 -29.20 -9.32 2.24
N ALA A 137 -29.20 -10.67 2.23
CA ALA A 137 -29.59 -11.42 1.03
C ALA A 137 -31.07 -11.22 0.70
N PRO A 138 -31.41 -10.87 -0.55
CA PRO A 138 -32.81 -10.73 -0.94
C PRO A 138 -33.49 -12.10 -0.98
N GLY A 139 -34.74 -12.17 -0.49
CA GLY A 139 -35.60 -13.30 -0.75
C GLY A 139 -36.22 -13.94 0.48
N THR A 140 -37.54 -14.02 0.48
CA THR A 140 -38.34 -14.77 1.45
C THR A 140 -38.58 -16.22 1.00
N ARG A 141 -38.35 -16.51 -0.28
CA ARG A 141 -38.60 -17.83 -0.89
C ARG A 141 -37.41 -18.76 -0.73
N SER A 142 -37.68 -20.06 -0.52
CA SER A 142 -36.65 -21.08 -0.34
C SER A 142 -35.66 -21.19 -1.50
N LEU A 143 -36.13 -21.02 -2.74
CA LEU A 143 -35.29 -21.06 -3.94
C LEU A 143 -34.33 -19.87 -4.02
N GLU A 144 -34.79 -18.67 -3.70
CA GLU A 144 -33.94 -17.45 -3.70
C GLU A 144 -32.80 -17.57 -2.68
N ARG A 145 -33.09 -18.09 -1.48
CA ARG A 145 -32.09 -18.37 -0.46
C ARG A 145 -31.08 -19.42 -0.90
N ALA A 146 -31.53 -20.49 -1.59
CA ALA A 146 -30.63 -21.51 -2.13
C ALA A 146 -29.70 -20.95 -3.20
N ILE A 147 -30.20 -20.09 -4.10
CA ILE A 147 -29.39 -19.41 -5.13
C ILE A 147 -28.36 -18.47 -4.48
N ALA A 148 -28.77 -17.68 -3.49
CA ALA A 148 -27.88 -16.77 -2.77
C ALA A 148 -26.77 -17.55 -2.02
N TRP A 149 -27.15 -18.65 -1.36
CA TRP A 149 -26.17 -19.52 -0.71
C TRP A 149 -25.17 -20.13 -1.68
N GLN A 150 -25.62 -20.66 -2.84
CA GLN A 150 -24.72 -21.18 -3.87
C GLN A 150 -23.79 -20.10 -4.44
N SER A 151 -24.32 -18.90 -4.69
CA SER A 151 -23.54 -17.75 -5.14
C SER A 151 -22.43 -17.41 -4.13
N ARG A 152 -22.78 -17.40 -2.84
CA ARG A 152 -21.84 -17.17 -1.73
C ARG A 152 -20.76 -18.25 -1.70
N GLN A 153 -21.13 -19.54 -1.77
CA GLN A 153 -20.14 -20.65 -1.74
C GLN A 153 -19.15 -20.57 -2.91
N ARG A 154 -19.65 -20.24 -4.13
CA ARG A 154 -18.76 -20.01 -5.30
C ARG A 154 -17.83 -18.83 -5.08
N GLY A 155 -18.32 -17.74 -4.48
CA GLY A 155 -17.50 -16.58 -4.14
C GLY A 155 -16.42 -16.91 -3.12
N ILE A 156 -16.76 -17.64 -2.04
CA ILE A 156 -15.82 -18.10 -1.03
C ILE A 156 -14.72 -18.97 -1.67
N ALA A 157 -15.10 -20.01 -2.42
CA ALA A 157 -14.15 -20.91 -3.05
C ALA A 157 -13.18 -20.16 -3.99
N TRP A 158 -13.73 -19.25 -4.82
CA TRP A 158 -12.94 -18.43 -5.72
C TRP A 158 -11.98 -17.49 -4.98
N GLY A 159 -12.46 -16.72 -3.99
CA GLY A 159 -11.63 -15.82 -3.22
C GLY A 159 -10.50 -16.51 -2.49
N THR A 160 -10.78 -17.67 -1.89
CA THR A 160 -9.78 -18.53 -1.26
C THR A 160 -8.73 -19.00 -2.26
N GLN A 161 -9.15 -19.49 -3.43
CA GLN A 161 -8.24 -19.94 -4.49
C GLN A 161 -7.30 -18.83 -4.94
N VAL A 162 -7.83 -17.62 -5.18
CA VAL A 162 -7.04 -16.46 -5.59
C VAL A 162 -6.01 -16.08 -4.53
N ALA A 163 -6.41 -16.01 -3.27
CA ALA A 163 -5.50 -15.65 -2.19
C ALA A 163 -4.38 -16.68 -1.99
N LEU A 164 -4.70 -17.97 -2.08
CA LEU A 164 -3.69 -19.04 -2.03
C LEU A 164 -2.69 -18.94 -3.20
N ALA A 165 -3.16 -18.60 -4.40
CA ALA A 165 -2.30 -18.40 -5.56
C ALA A 165 -1.36 -17.20 -5.35
N VAL A 166 -1.85 -16.07 -4.82
CA VAL A 166 -1.03 -14.89 -4.52
C VAL A 166 -0.02 -15.18 -3.40
N LEU A 167 -0.42 -15.87 -2.34
CA LEU A 167 0.49 -16.30 -1.27
C LEU A 167 1.60 -17.21 -1.80
N SER A 168 1.24 -18.17 -2.67
CA SER A 168 2.20 -19.07 -3.32
C SER A 168 3.16 -18.30 -4.23
N TRP A 169 2.65 -17.36 -5.03
CA TRP A 169 3.48 -16.48 -5.86
C TRP A 169 4.53 -15.74 -5.04
N ARG A 170 4.16 -15.26 -3.85
CA ARG A 170 5.04 -14.45 -3.01
C ARG A 170 5.83 -15.26 -1.96
N ALA A 171 5.67 -16.58 -1.92
CA ALA A 171 6.35 -17.44 -0.94
C ALA A 171 7.87 -17.42 -1.11
N ASN A 172 8.36 -17.33 -2.36
CA ASN A 172 9.79 -17.41 -2.70
C ASN A 172 10.27 -16.11 -3.40
N ASP A 173 9.76 -14.96 -3.00
CA ASP A 173 10.08 -13.67 -3.62
C ASP A 173 11.39 -13.03 -3.10
N GLY A 174 12.22 -13.77 -2.40
CA GLY A 174 13.48 -13.30 -1.86
C GLY A 174 13.43 -12.74 -0.44
N ILE A 175 12.24 -12.40 0.10
CA ILE A 175 12.16 -11.77 1.44
C ILE A 175 12.73 -12.66 2.56
N SER A 176 12.61 -13.97 2.44
CA SER A 176 13.11 -14.96 3.38
C SER A 176 14.50 -15.50 3.02
N GLY A 177 15.16 -14.91 2.01
CA GLY A 177 16.50 -15.30 1.59
C GLY A 177 17.54 -15.00 2.66
N SER A 178 18.61 -15.79 2.64
CA SER A 178 19.80 -15.54 3.47
C SER A 178 20.79 -14.67 2.70
N TYR A 179 21.11 -13.52 3.24
CA TYR A 179 21.99 -12.53 2.61
C TYR A 179 23.14 -12.16 3.54
N THR A 180 24.35 -12.01 2.98
CA THR A 180 25.48 -11.50 3.75
C THR A 180 25.13 -10.14 4.34
N PRO A 181 25.26 -9.95 5.68
CA PRO A 181 24.96 -8.69 6.32
C PRO A 181 25.80 -7.55 5.74
N PHE A 182 25.14 -6.44 5.38
CA PHE A 182 25.84 -5.23 4.98
C PHE A 182 26.16 -4.41 6.22
N THR A 183 27.47 -4.30 6.53
CA THR A 183 28.00 -3.63 7.73
C THR A 183 28.43 -2.19 7.48
N GLY A 184 28.29 -1.70 6.22
CA GLY A 184 28.77 -0.39 5.83
C GLY A 184 30.31 -0.30 5.71
N GLY A 185 30.81 0.92 5.75
CA GLY A 185 32.24 1.20 5.63
C GLY A 185 32.74 2.26 6.61
N THR A 186 34.07 2.47 6.65
CA THR A 186 34.72 3.43 7.57
C THR A 186 35.26 4.66 6.85
N ALA A 187 35.27 4.68 5.51
CA ALA A 187 35.76 5.84 4.77
C ALA A 187 34.80 7.03 4.91
N VAL A 188 35.32 8.21 4.60
CA VAL A 188 34.54 9.46 4.65
C VAL A 188 33.32 9.38 3.72
N GLY A 189 32.16 9.79 4.21
CA GLY A 189 30.91 9.73 3.46
C GLY A 189 30.20 8.37 3.50
N GLN A 190 30.88 7.28 3.83
CA GLN A 190 30.27 5.96 3.88
C GLN A 190 29.38 5.79 5.11
N TRP A 191 28.22 5.16 4.87
CA TRP A 191 27.34 4.76 5.97
C TRP A 191 28.04 3.72 6.86
N ARG A 192 27.85 3.89 8.16
CA ARG A 192 28.19 2.93 9.21
C ARG A 192 27.05 2.83 10.21
N PRO A 193 26.78 1.62 10.75
CA PRO A 193 25.76 1.47 11.77
C PRO A 193 26.13 2.27 13.03
N VAL A 194 25.11 2.78 13.70
CA VAL A 194 25.23 3.40 15.03
C VAL A 194 24.89 2.36 16.08
N ALA A 195 25.75 2.20 17.08
CA ALA A 195 25.52 1.22 18.15
C ALA A 195 24.12 1.36 18.78
N PRO A 196 23.47 0.26 19.17
CA PRO A 196 23.97 -1.13 19.21
C PRO A 196 23.88 -1.90 17.88
N ALA A 197 23.40 -1.28 16.80
CA ALA A 197 23.31 -1.93 15.50
C ALA A 197 24.71 -2.23 14.91
N THR A 198 24.83 -3.35 14.19
CA THR A 198 26.08 -3.79 13.56
C THR A 198 25.97 -3.97 12.04
N SER A 199 24.75 -3.95 11.50
CA SER A 199 24.50 -4.14 10.08
C SER A 199 23.21 -3.47 9.62
N MET A 200 22.98 -3.45 8.31
CA MET A 200 21.77 -2.88 7.70
C MET A 200 20.53 -3.69 8.07
N SER A 201 19.55 -3.00 8.66
CA SER A 201 18.24 -3.59 8.96
C SER A 201 17.41 -3.81 7.70
N ALA A 202 16.54 -4.85 7.72
CA ALA A 202 15.61 -5.19 6.66
C ALA A 202 16.25 -5.32 5.26
N GLN A 203 17.54 -5.71 5.19
CA GLN A 203 18.29 -5.75 3.92
C GLN A 203 17.69 -6.70 2.88
N ALA A 204 16.90 -7.72 3.27
CA ALA A 204 16.21 -8.63 2.37
C ALA A 204 15.27 -7.90 1.38
N LEU A 205 14.74 -6.74 1.76
CA LEU A 205 13.94 -5.90 0.86
C LEU A 205 14.70 -5.47 -0.41
N ALA A 206 16.02 -5.36 -0.35
CA ALA A 206 16.83 -5.00 -1.51
C ALA A 206 16.88 -6.11 -2.58
N PHE A 207 16.53 -7.33 -2.20
CA PHE A 207 16.57 -8.52 -3.04
C PHE A 207 15.20 -9.12 -3.29
N THR A 208 14.15 -8.48 -2.76
CA THR A 208 12.77 -8.94 -2.91
C THR A 208 12.28 -8.62 -4.32
N ASP A 209 11.62 -9.60 -4.95
CA ASP A 209 11.03 -9.47 -6.28
C ASP A 209 9.93 -8.39 -6.27
N MET A 210 9.90 -7.59 -7.34
CA MET A 210 8.87 -6.57 -7.54
C MET A 210 7.48 -7.21 -7.72
N PHE A 211 6.44 -6.46 -7.39
CA PHE A 211 5.08 -6.85 -7.74
C PHE A 211 4.74 -6.49 -9.18
N VAL A 212 5.08 -5.27 -9.60
CA VAL A 212 4.66 -4.71 -10.87
C VAL A 212 5.77 -3.98 -11.64
N LEU A 213 6.82 -3.53 -10.97
CA LEU A 213 8.00 -2.98 -11.66
C LEU A 213 8.80 -4.10 -12.32
N LYS A 214 9.51 -3.75 -13.39
CA LYS A 214 10.35 -4.71 -14.13
C LYS A 214 11.64 -5.09 -13.37
N SER A 215 12.14 -4.18 -12.54
CA SER A 215 13.31 -4.40 -11.68
C SER A 215 13.34 -3.38 -10.56
N ASN A 216 14.08 -3.70 -9.50
CA ASN A 216 14.32 -2.81 -8.37
C ASN A 216 15.18 -1.57 -8.71
N SER A 217 15.78 -1.54 -9.90
CA SER A 217 16.57 -0.41 -10.42
C SER A 217 15.80 0.49 -11.39
N GLN A 218 14.58 0.13 -11.79
CA GLN A 218 13.80 0.87 -12.81
C GLN A 218 13.62 2.36 -12.46
N PHE A 219 13.47 2.70 -11.19
CA PHE A 219 13.32 4.07 -10.68
C PHE A 219 14.42 4.44 -9.67
N ARG A 220 15.60 3.82 -9.79
CA ARG A 220 16.71 4.20 -8.92
C ARG A 220 17.05 5.67 -9.11
N PRO A 221 17.09 6.48 -8.02
CA PRO A 221 17.44 7.90 -8.14
C PRO A 221 18.88 8.07 -8.60
N PRO A 222 19.28 9.30 -9.03
CA PRO A 222 20.69 9.62 -9.29
C PRO A 222 21.53 9.46 -8.01
N ALA A 223 22.87 9.52 -8.15
CA ALA A 223 23.79 9.49 -7.02
C ALA A 223 23.51 10.61 -6.00
N PRO A 224 23.82 10.41 -4.71
CA PRO A 224 23.71 11.45 -3.69
C PRO A 224 24.65 12.62 -3.97
N ARG A 225 24.48 13.73 -3.25
CA ARG A 225 25.31 14.92 -3.40
C ARG A 225 26.74 14.65 -2.96
N ALA A 226 27.72 15.20 -3.71
CA ALA A 226 29.11 15.12 -3.31
C ALA A 226 29.37 15.92 -2.03
N LEU A 227 30.25 15.41 -1.15
CA LEU A 227 30.62 16.05 0.13
C LEU A 227 31.10 17.49 -0.04
N THR A 228 31.85 17.78 -1.11
CA THR A 228 32.43 19.08 -1.41
C THR A 228 31.46 20.07 -2.06
N SER A 229 30.19 19.67 -2.30
CA SER A 229 29.22 20.55 -2.94
C SER A 229 28.60 21.54 -1.95
N ALA A 230 28.30 22.75 -2.40
CA ALA A 230 27.56 23.73 -1.62
C ALA A 230 26.19 23.20 -1.19
N THR A 231 25.49 22.46 -2.05
CA THR A 231 24.20 21.84 -1.70
C THR A 231 24.34 20.84 -0.54
N TYR A 232 25.44 20.11 -0.44
CA TYR A 232 25.66 19.24 0.71
C TYR A 232 25.86 20.07 2.00
N ALA A 233 26.62 21.18 1.93
CA ALA A 233 26.81 22.06 3.08
C ALA A 233 25.49 22.69 3.54
N ASP A 234 24.65 23.16 2.61
CA ASP A 234 23.30 23.68 2.91
C ASP A 234 22.44 22.62 3.61
N ASP A 235 22.40 21.41 3.05
CA ASP A 235 21.68 20.25 3.62
C ASP A 235 22.19 19.88 5.02
N PHE A 236 23.51 19.82 5.18
CA PHE A 236 24.18 19.51 6.44
C PHE A 236 23.81 20.56 7.51
N ASN A 237 23.96 21.85 7.20
CA ASN A 237 23.67 22.92 8.15
C ASN A 237 22.18 22.99 8.50
N ALA A 238 21.28 22.74 7.55
CA ALA A 238 19.85 22.67 7.80
C ALA A 238 19.49 21.53 8.78
N VAL A 239 19.98 20.31 8.54
CA VAL A 239 19.69 19.20 9.45
C VAL A 239 20.41 19.34 10.78
N LYS A 240 21.60 19.94 10.83
CA LYS A 240 22.33 20.24 12.06
C LYS A 240 21.53 21.18 12.96
N ALA A 241 20.93 22.21 12.42
CA ALA A 241 20.10 23.18 13.16
C ALA A 241 18.74 22.60 13.53
N LEU A 242 18.02 21.99 12.58
CA LEU A 242 16.66 21.51 12.76
C LEU A 242 16.57 20.15 13.41
N GLY A 243 17.50 19.23 13.12
CA GLY A 243 17.42 17.82 13.49
C GLY A 243 17.89 17.48 14.90
N ARG A 244 18.61 18.38 15.57
CA ARG A 244 19.23 18.10 16.88
C ARG A 244 18.21 17.92 18.02
N LYS A 245 18.54 17.09 18.99
CA LYS A 245 17.69 16.73 20.12
C LYS A 245 17.39 17.92 21.04
N THR A 246 18.41 18.71 21.38
CA THR A 246 18.36 19.84 22.30
C THR A 246 18.92 21.10 21.65
N GLY A 247 18.33 22.27 21.94
CA GLY A 247 18.80 23.55 21.38
C GLY A 247 18.55 23.68 19.88
N SER A 248 17.53 23.02 19.36
CA SER A 248 17.10 23.12 17.96
C SER A 248 16.36 24.41 17.67
N THR A 249 16.36 24.81 16.40
CA THR A 249 15.56 25.93 15.87
C THR A 249 14.15 25.51 15.45
N ARG A 250 13.75 24.25 15.64
CA ARG A 250 12.40 23.75 15.36
C ARG A 250 11.36 24.45 16.24
N THR A 251 10.13 24.58 15.71
CA THR A 251 8.94 24.88 16.50
C THR A 251 8.50 23.66 17.31
N ASP A 252 7.63 23.88 18.31
CA ASP A 252 7.05 22.80 19.11
C ASP A 252 6.23 21.84 18.23
N ASP A 253 5.49 22.36 17.23
CA ASP A 253 4.74 21.52 16.31
C ASP A 253 5.64 20.65 15.44
N GLN A 254 6.74 21.19 14.89
CA GLN A 254 7.75 20.40 14.17
C GLN A 254 8.40 19.32 15.05
N THR A 255 8.60 19.64 16.33
CA THR A 255 9.12 18.68 17.31
C THR A 255 8.13 17.55 17.55
N ALA A 256 6.83 17.83 17.62
CA ALA A 256 5.79 16.81 17.76
C ALA A 256 5.54 16.01 16.46
N LEU A 257 5.69 16.65 15.28
CA LEU A 257 5.52 15.99 13.98
C LEU A 257 6.60 14.95 13.69
N ALA A 258 7.83 15.18 14.14
CA ALA A 258 8.94 14.29 13.84
C ALA A 258 8.70 12.84 14.36
N PRO A 259 8.41 12.57 15.64
CA PRO A 259 8.07 11.24 16.12
C PRO A 259 6.72 10.73 15.59
N PHE A 260 5.75 11.62 15.34
CA PHE A 260 4.45 11.22 14.79
C PHE A 260 4.63 10.50 13.43
N TRP A 261 5.43 11.09 12.53
CA TRP A 261 5.69 10.54 11.20
C TRP A 261 6.83 9.50 11.16
N GLU A 262 7.38 9.10 12.33
CA GLU A 262 8.17 7.87 12.45
C GLU A 262 7.27 6.62 12.40
N GLY A 263 5.98 6.80 12.63
CA GLY A 263 4.97 5.76 12.59
C GLY A 263 4.93 4.98 11.28
N ASN A 264 4.19 3.87 11.30
CA ASN A 264 4.08 2.97 10.16
C ASN A 264 3.32 3.62 8.99
N ALA A 265 4.01 3.91 7.90
CA ALA A 265 3.44 4.57 6.72
C ALA A 265 2.32 3.74 6.05
N SER A 266 2.36 2.40 6.15
CA SER A 266 1.25 1.56 5.67
C SER A 266 -0.02 1.78 6.49
N VAL A 267 0.11 1.91 7.81
CA VAL A 267 -1.01 2.25 8.71
C VAL A 267 -1.57 3.63 8.37
N HIS A 268 -0.72 4.65 8.29
CA HIS A 268 -1.14 6.02 8.02
C HIS A 268 -1.89 6.14 6.68
N TRP A 269 -1.30 5.68 5.58
CA TRP A 269 -1.85 5.91 4.26
C TRP A 269 -3.04 5.00 3.91
N ASN A 270 -3.08 3.77 4.44
CA ASN A 270 -4.28 2.92 4.33
C ASN A 270 -5.44 3.47 5.18
N SER A 271 -5.16 4.03 6.37
CA SER A 271 -6.19 4.70 7.19
C SER A 271 -6.74 5.95 6.49
N ALA A 272 -5.87 6.80 5.93
CA ALA A 272 -6.29 7.95 5.15
C ALA A 272 -7.17 7.55 3.95
N ALA A 273 -6.73 6.53 3.19
CA ALA A 273 -7.49 6.00 2.05
C ALA A 273 -8.87 5.46 2.48
N ASN A 274 -8.93 4.76 3.63
CA ASN A 274 -10.17 4.21 4.18
C ASN A 274 -11.19 5.31 4.50
N GLN A 275 -10.75 6.37 5.18
CA GLN A 275 -11.57 7.51 5.53
C GLN A 275 -12.05 8.27 4.29
N MET A 276 -11.15 8.53 3.32
CA MET A 276 -11.50 9.21 2.06
C MET A 276 -12.47 8.38 1.21
N ALA A 277 -12.27 7.06 1.11
CA ALA A 277 -13.15 6.18 0.34
C ALA A 277 -14.56 6.16 0.94
N ARG A 278 -14.69 6.14 2.28
CA ARG A 278 -15.99 6.27 2.97
C ARG A 278 -16.62 7.63 2.73
N ALA A 279 -15.90 8.71 2.96
CA ALA A 279 -16.41 10.08 2.83
C ALA A 279 -16.87 10.41 1.40
N ASN A 280 -16.26 9.78 0.38
CA ASN A 280 -16.60 9.97 -1.03
C ASN A 280 -17.49 8.85 -1.59
N CYS A 281 -18.06 7.99 -0.74
CA CYS A 281 -18.96 6.90 -1.11
C CYS A 281 -18.46 6.05 -2.29
N LEU A 282 -17.16 5.68 -2.28
CA LEU A 282 -16.59 4.89 -3.36
C LEU A 282 -17.28 3.52 -3.49
N SER A 283 -17.64 3.14 -4.72
CA SER A 283 -18.13 1.79 -5.00
C SER A 283 -17.07 0.72 -4.67
N ILE A 284 -17.50 -0.51 -4.38
CA ILE A 284 -16.59 -1.63 -4.09
C ILE A 284 -15.52 -1.78 -5.18
N SER A 285 -15.89 -1.67 -6.45
CA SER A 285 -14.98 -1.78 -7.59
C SER A 285 -13.87 -0.70 -7.55
N ARG A 286 -14.25 0.56 -7.31
CA ARG A 286 -13.29 1.68 -7.22
C ARG A 286 -12.44 1.61 -5.97
N THR A 287 -13.03 1.24 -4.84
CA THR A 287 -12.31 1.03 -3.57
C THR A 287 -11.26 -0.06 -3.72
N ASN A 288 -11.65 -1.17 -4.34
CA ASN A 288 -10.77 -2.30 -4.56
C ASN A 288 -9.54 -1.92 -5.40
N ARG A 289 -9.76 -1.21 -6.53
CA ARG A 289 -8.65 -0.71 -7.36
C ARG A 289 -7.77 0.29 -6.60
N LEU A 290 -8.36 1.21 -5.84
CA LEU A 290 -7.64 2.20 -5.03
C LEU A 290 -6.63 1.52 -4.10
N PHE A 291 -7.08 0.55 -3.29
CA PHE A 291 -6.20 -0.11 -2.33
C PHE A 291 -5.16 -1.01 -2.99
N ALA A 292 -5.48 -1.65 -4.10
CA ALA A 292 -4.52 -2.42 -4.86
C ALA A 292 -3.40 -1.52 -5.41
N VAL A 293 -3.74 -0.42 -6.09
CA VAL A 293 -2.76 0.56 -6.60
C VAL A 293 -1.92 1.15 -5.46
N LEU A 294 -2.55 1.52 -4.34
CA LEU A 294 -1.87 2.12 -3.19
C LEU A 294 -0.80 1.16 -2.63
N ASN A 295 -1.20 -0.06 -2.30
CA ASN A 295 -0.31 -0.99 -1.63
C ASN A 295 0.77 -1.55 -2.57
N LEU A 296 0.48 -1.75 -3.85
CA LEU A 296 1.48 -2.14 -4.87
C LEU A 296 2.52 -1.04 -5.07
N ALA A 297 2.08 0.23 -5.19
CA ALA A 297 2.99 1.35 -5.34
C ALA A 297 3.90 1.51 -4.12
N MET A 298 3.37 1.35 -2.90
CA MET A 298 4.16 1.44 -1.68
C MET A 298 5.15 0.26 -1.54
N ALA A 299 4.75 -0.96 -1.88
CA ALA A 299 5.62 -2.13 -1.81
C ALA A 299 6.79 -2.03 -2.79
N ASP A 300 6.53 -1.74 -4.06
CA ASP A 300 7.59 -1.60 -5.05
C ASP A 300 8.48 -0.38 -4.78
N THR A 301 7.93 0.67 -4.13
CA THR A 301 8.73 1.80 -3.66
C THR A 301 9.71 1.38 -2.57
N VAL A 302 9.28 0.65 -1.54
CA VAL A 302 10.20 0.23 -0.47
C VAL A 302 11.30 -0.70 -1.01
N PHE A 303 10.99 -1.60 -1.93
CA PHE A 303 11.99 -2.48 -2.54
C PHE A 303 13.01 -1.69 -3.37
N THR A 304 12.53 -0.75 -4.20
CA THR A 304 13.40 0.16 -4.97
C THR A 304 14.33 0.95 -4.06
N ILE A 305 13.81 1.50 -2.96
CA ILE A 305 14.59 2.30 -2.02
C ILE A 305 15.64 1.45 -1.28
N TRP A 306 15.26 0.25 -0.80
CA TRP A 306 16.23 -0.64 -0.13
C TRP A 306 17.32 -1.15 -1.09
N SER A 307 16.96 -1.47 -2.34
CA SER A 307 17.93 -1.77 -3.39
C SER A 307 18.88 -0.59 -3.66
N ALA A 308 18.36 0.62 -3.75
CA ALA A 308 19.19 1.81 -3.96
C ALA A 308 20.09 2.13 -2.76
N LYS A 309 19.57 1.97 -1.51
CA LYS A 309 20.37 2.13 -0.28
C LYS A 309 21.58 1.18 -0.28
N ARG A 310 21.35 -0.08 -0.65
CA ARG A 310 22.44 -1.06 -0.72
C ARG A 310 23.42 -0.74 -1.84
N PHE A 311 22.91 -0.42 -3.03
CA PHE A 311 23.73 -0.07 -4.20
C PHE A 311 24.66 1.11 -3.92
N TYR A 312 24.14 2.22 -3.39
CA TYR A 312 24.95 3.39 -3.04
C TYR A 312 25.79 3.18 -1.78
N GLY A 313 25.27 2.40 -0.83
CA GLY A 313 26.02 2.06 0.39
C GLY A 313 27.23 1.18 0.16
N GLU A 314 27.20 0.32 -0.86
CA GLU A 314 28.32 -0.51 -1.29
C GLU A 314 29.30 0.25 -2.20
N ALA A 315 28.86 1.30 -2.88
CA ALA A 315 29.72 2.18 -3.65
C ALA A 315 30.61 2.99 -2.71
N GLN A 316 31.91 2.82 -2.82
CA GLN A 316 32.88 3.42 -1.88
C GLN A 316 33.03 4.93 -2.03
N THR A 317 32.49 5.51 -3.09
CA THR A 317 32.61 6.94 -3.44
C THR A 317 31.37 7.76 -3.09
N GLU A 318 30.30 7.13 -2.62
CA GLU A 318 28.99 7.77 -2.46
C GLU A 318 28.71 8.23 -1.02
N VAL A 319 28.06 9.39 -0.88
CA VAL A 319 27.69 9.96 0.42
C VAL A 319 26.43 9.29 0.94
N THR A 320 26.59 8.37 1.87
CA THR A 320 25.50 7.58 2.43
C THR A 320 25.44 7.57 3.95
N TRP A 321 26.36 8.27 4.63
CA TRP A 321 26.36 8.40 6.09
C TRP A 321 25.16 9.21 6.60
N ARG A 322 24.74 8.88 7.81
CA ARG A 322 23.64 9.58 8.48
C ARG A 322 24.08 10.93 9.02
N PRO A 323 23.17 11.90 9.17
CA PRO A 323 23.48 13.20 9.77
C PRO A 323 24.23 13.10 11.08
N GLN A 324 23.88 12.15 11.96
CA GLN A 324 24.60 11.91 13.20
C GLN A 324 26.09 11.65 12.98
N THR A 325 26.43 10.77 12.06
CA THR A 325 27.82 10.45 11.72
C THR A 325 28.50 11.62 11.02
N ALA A 326 27.83 12.23 10.05
CA ALA A 326 28.37 13.34 9.28
C ALA A 326 28.71 14.55 10.17
N ILE A 327 27.79 14.92 11.06
CA ILE A 327 27.96 16.11 11.91
C ILE A 327 29.07 15.90 12.94
N THR A 328 29.21 14.71 13.51
CA THR A 328 30.31 14.41 14.44
C THR A 328 31.68 14.32 13.74
N LEU A 329 31.72 13.97 12.45
CA LEU A 329 32.94 13.78 11.68
C LEU A 329 33.18 14.84 10.60
N ALA A 330 32.52 16.00 10.68
CA ALA A 330 32.66 17.04 9.66
C ALA A 330 34.10 17.59 9.49
N ASN A 331 34.93 17.43 10.49
CA ASN A 331 36.37 17.82 10.39
C ASN A 331 37.17 17.02 9.34
N ILE A 332 36.60 15.91 8.80
CA ILE A 332 37.28 15.08 7.81
C ILE A 332 36.54 15.02 6.47
N ASP A 333 35.42 15.72 6.29
CA ASP A 333 34.61 15.65 5.06
C ASP A 333 35.17 16.48 3.88
N GLY A 334 36.17 17.35 4.17
CA GLY A 334 36.79 18.19 3.17
C GLY A 334 35.95 19.35 2.69
N ASN A 335 34.84 19.69 3.37
CA ASN A 335 33.97 20.82 3.06
C ASN A 335 34.16 21.92 4.11
N LEU A 336 34.64 23.09 3.67
CA LEU A 336 34.92 24.22 4.57
C LEU A 336 33.65 24.90 5.13
N ASP A 337 32.51 24.64 4.53
CA ASP A 337 31.23 25.22 4.93
C ASP A 337 30.46 24.31 5.92
N THR A 338 31.06 23.19 6.33
CA THR A 338 30.57 22.30 7.39
C THR A 338 31.46 22.41 8.62
N ALA A 339 30.88 22.26 9.80
CA ALA A 339 31.63 22.27 11.05
C ALA A 339 31.17 21.15 11.98
N PRO A 340 32.09 20.42 12.65
CA PRO A 340 31.73 19.32 13.54
C PRO A 340 30.97 19.78 14.77
N ASP A 341 30.20 18.88 15.32
CA ASP A 341 29.56 18.99 16.64
C ASP A 341 29.54 17.61 17.28
N ASN A 342 30.46 17.35 18.19
CA ASN A 342 30.68 16.03 18.78
C ASN A 342 29.56 15.64 19.77
N GLU A 343 28.77 16.61 20.24
CA GLU A 343 27.64 16.38 21.14
C GLU A 343 26.30 16.32 20.41
N TRP A 344 26.31 16.45 19.07
CA TRP A 344 25.10 16.45 18.29
C TRP A 344 24.42 15.07 18.30
N LEU A 345 23.17 15.05 18.73
CA LEU A 345 22.31 13.88 18.69
C LEU A 345 21.04 14.23 17.94
N PRO A 346 20.51 13.33 17.12
CA PRO A 346 19.22 13.53 16.46
C PRO A 346 18.07 13.47 17.44
N LEU A 347 16.94 14.10 17.10
CA LEU A 347 15.70 14.01 17.88
C LEU A 347 15.16 12.58 17.92
N ILE A 348 15.20 11.89 16.79
CA ILE A 348 14.75 10.50 16.64
C ILE A 348 15.99 9.60 16.55
N THR A 349 15.89 8.38 17.07
CA THR A 349 16.97 7.38 16.98
C THR A 349 17.36 7.10 15.53
N THR A 350 18.65 7.17 15.22
CA THR A 350 19.17 6.91 13.88
C THR A 350 18.92 5.46 13.47
N PRO A 351 18.16 5.21 12.39
CA PRO A 351 17.88 3.84 11.95
C PRO A 351 19.10 3.20 11.28
N SER A 352 19.21 1.88 11.44
CA SER A 352 20.36 1.11 10.95
C SER A 352 20.24 0.76 9.46
N HIS A 353 20.34 1.76 8.61
CA HIS A 353 20.50 1.61 7.15
C HIS A 353 21.04 2.91 6.54
N PRO A 354 21.66 2.87 5.33
CA PRO A 354 22.19 4.06 4.67
C PRO A 354 21.20 5.22 4.64
N GLU A 355 21.74 6.44 4.71
CA GLU A 355 20.94 7.66 4.63
C GLU A 355 20.19 7.72 3.32
N TYR A 356 20.89 7.57 2.19
CA TYR A 356 20.36 7.80 0.84
C TYR A 356 19.92 6.51 0.15
N PRO A 357 18.78 6.52 -0.58
CA PRO A 357 17.68 7.49 -0.53
C PRO A 357 16.77 7.28 0.69
N ALA A 358 15.88 8.22 1.00
CA ALA A 358 15.03 8.20 2.18
C ALA A 358 13.77 7.31 2.00
N GLY A 359 13.47 6.46 2.98
CA GLY A 359 12.31 5.54 2.93
C GLY A 359 10.96 6.24 3.07
N HIS A 360 10.73 6.94 4.19
CA HIS A 360 9.42 7.59 4.46
C HIS A 360 9.01 8.60 3.39
N PRO A 361 9.86 9.54 2.93
CA PRO A 361 9.47 10.47 1.88
C PRO A 361 9.06 9.78 0.57
N SER A 362 9.75 8.70 0.19
CA SER A 362 9.37 7.96 -1.01
C SER A 362 8.00 7.26 -0.85
N LEU A 363 7.71 6.72 0.32
CA LEU A 363 6.42 6.12 0.64
C LEU A 363 5.30 7.18 0.68
N ASN A 364 5.57 8.34 1.28
CA ASN A 364 4.62 9.47 1.31
C ASN A 364 4.33 9.97 -0.11
N GLY A 365 5.37 10.14 -0.94
CA GLY A 365 5.26 10.52 -2.34
C GLY A 365 4.43 9.53 -3.15
N ALA A 366 4.66 8.23 -2.95
CA ALA A 366 3.89 7.18 -3.62
C ALA A 366 2.42 7.21 -3.20
N ALA A 367 2.15 7.15 -1.91
CA ALA A 367 0.79 7.08 -1.38
C ALA A 367 -0.03 8.34 -1.71
N ALA A 368 0.51 9.53 -1.45
CA ALA A 368 -0.17 10.78 -1.77
C ALA A 368 -0.47 10.91 -3.28
N THR A 369 0.44 10.47 -4.15
CA THR A 369 0.21 10.48 -5.61
C THR A 369 -0.92 9.54 -6.02
N VAL A 370 -1.03 8.36 -5.42
CA VAL A 370 -2.18 7.47 -5.66
C VAL A 370 -3.47 8.12 -5.18
N LEU A 371 -3.50 8.68 -3.98
CA LEU A 371 -4.71 9.31 -3.43
C LEU A 371 -5.15 10.51 -4.28
N LEU A 372 -4.21 11.36 -4.72
CA LEU A 372 -4.48 12.50 -5.61
C LEU A 372 -4.98 12.09 -7.01
N ALA A 373 -4.72 10.86 -7.45
CA ALA A 373 -5.28 10.32 -8.69
C ALA A 373 -6.75 9.88 -8.55
N HIS A 374 -7.24 9.70 -7.31
CA HIS A 374 -8.59 9.24 -7.01
C HIS A 374 -9.46 10.32 -6.36
N PHE A 375 -8.86 11.28 -5.66
CA PHE A 375 -9.53 12.31 -4.89
C PHE A 375 -8.95 13.70 -5.17
N ALA A 376 -9.77 14.73 -4.98
CA ALA A 376 -9.26 16.11 -4.91
C ALA A 376 -8.31 16.25 -3.70
N ASP A 377 -7.36 17.17 -3.75
CA ASP A 377 -6.40 17.39 -2.66
C ASP A 377 -7.08 17.76 -1.32
N LYS A 378 -8.17 18.54 -1.40
CA LYS A 378 -8.94 18.93 -0.21
C LYS A 378 -9.77 17.76 0.32
N GLN A 379 -9.22 17.06 1.29
CA GLN A 379 -9.84 15.93 1.99
C GLN A 379 -9.57 16.08 3.50
N LYS A 380 -10.62 15.83 4.32
CA LYS A 380 -10.45 15.78 5.77
C LYS A 380 -10.26 14.32 6.21
N PHE A 381 -9.17 14.06 6.92
CA PHE A 381 -8.86 12.75 7.50
C PHE A 381 -7.97 12.91 8.74
N THR A 382 -8.04 11.94 9.64
CA THR A 382 -7.24 11.92 10.88
C THR A 382 -6.31 10.73 10.84
N LEU A 383 -5.05 10.97 11.15
CA LEU A 383 -4.02 9.95 11.33
C LEU A 383 -3.73 9.75 12.80
N THR A 384 -3.42 8.53 13.17
CA THR A 384 -3.07 8.12 14.53
C THR A 384 -1.70 7.47 14.54
N THR A 385 -0.93 7.74 15.58
CA THR A 385 0.33 7.05 15.89
C THR A 385 0.28 6.62 17.35
N THR A 386 0.51 5.35 17.62
CA THR A 386 0.40 4.79 18.97
C THR A 386 1.20 5.60 20.00
N GLY A 387 0.55 6.03 21.06
CA GLY A 387 1.16 6.80 22.16
C GLY A 387 1.35 8.29 21.87
N LEU A 388 0.89 8.80 20.73
CA LEU A 388 0.97 10.22 20.37
C LEU A 388 -0.42 10.80 20.07
N PRO A 389 -0.62 12.11 20.21
CA PRO A 389 -1.87 12.78 19.84
C PRO A 389 -2.19 12.61 18.35
N ASP A 390 -3.46 12.42 18.05
CA ASP A 390 -3.98 12.34 16.69
C ASP A 390 -3.74 13.64 15.93
N ARG A 391 -3.57 13.50 14.59
CA ARG A 391 -3.42 14.65 13.68
C ARG A 391 -4.46 14.63 12.58
N THR A 392 -5.24 15.71 12.50
CA THR A 392 -6.23 15.90 11.46
C THR A 392 -5.69 16.79 10.36
N TYR A 393 -5.76 16.28 9.13
CA TYR A 393 -5.38 16.99 7.92
C TYR A 393 -6.61 17.40 7.10
N THR A 394 -6.45 18.46 6.32
CA THR A 394 -7.48 18.95 5.38
C THR A 394 -7.04 18.87 3.93
N ARG A 395 -5.78 18.47 3.70
CA ARG A 395 -5.18 18.28 2.38
C ARG A 395 -4.23 17.08 2.40
N ILE A 396 -4.27 16.30 1.31
CA ILE A 396 -3.35 15.19 1.10
C ILE A 396 -1.91 15.70 0.98
N THR A 397 -1.72 16.80 0.25
CA THR A 397 -0.40 17.43 0.06
C THR A 397 0.20 17.98 1.35
N GLN A 398 -0.61 18.44 2.30
CA GLN A 398 -0.16 18.88 3.63
C GLN A 398 0.41 17.68 4.42
N ALA A 399 -0.35 16.58 4.52
CA ALA A 399 0.10 15.38 5.23
C ALA A 399 1.40 14.82 4.64
N ARG A 400 1.53 14.82 3.29
CA ARG A 400 2.77 14.44 2.63
C ARG A 400 3.93 15.34 3.02
N ALA A 401 3.74 16.66 2.95
CA ALA A 401 4.80 17.63 3.27
C ALA A 401 5.27 17.53 4.73
N ASP A 402 4.35 17.34 5.68
CA ASP A 402 4.68 17.14 7.08
C ASP A 402 5.46 15.84 7.29
N GLY A 403 5.01 14.74 6.67
CA GLY A 403 5.70 13.44 6.75
C GLY A 403 7.08 13.44 6.11
N ASP A 404 7.28 14.22 5.07
CA ASP A 404 8.58 14.40 4.40
C ASP A 404 9.53 15.23 5.26
N ASN A 405 9.09 16.40 5.72
CA ASN A 405 9.89 17.32 6.54
C ASN A 405 10.19 16.74 7.93
N ALA A 406 9.32 15.90 8.47
CA ALA A 406 9.54 15.18 9.72
C ALA A 406 10.88 14.44 9.77
N ARG A 407 11.41 14.05 8.61
CA ARG A 407 12.70 13.34 8.52
C ARG A 407 13.90 14.27 8.72
N VAL A 408 13.78 15.52 8.30
CA VAL A 408 14.77 16.58 8.56
C VAL A 408 14.67 17.02 10.02
N TRP A 409 13.44 17.29 10.49
CA TRP A 409 13.18 17.67 11.88
C TRP A 409 13.60 16.60 12.89
N GLY A 410 13.50 15.33 12.49
CA GLY A 410 13.97 14.19 13.27
C GLY A 410 15.49 13.99 13.28
N GLY A 411 16.23 14.67 12.39
CA GLY A 411 17.67 14.50 12.25
C GLY A 411 18.08 13.24 11.49
N MET A 412 17.19 12.71 10.63
CA MET A 412 17.37 11.41 9.96
C MET A 412 17.91 11.53 8.55
N HIS A 413 17.51 12.58 7.83
CA HIS A 413 17.75 12.75 6.41
C HIS A 413 18.04 14.20 6.04
N TYR A 414 18.80 14.39 4.97
CA TYR A 414 19.07 15.69 4.39
C TYR A 414 17.90 16.21 3.56
N PRO A 415 17.65 17.53 3.50
CA PRO A 415 16.56 18.13 2.70
C PRO A 415 16.54 17.66 1.24
N SER A 416 17.68 17.66 0.54
CA SER A 416 17.74 17.23 -0.86
C SER A 416 17.43 15.74 -1.03
N THR A 417 17.85 14.89 -0.08
CA THR A 417 17.48 13.47 -0.05
C THR A 417 15.99 13.28 0.08
N VAL A 418 15.32 14.06 0.93
CA VAL A 418 13.87 14.04 1.10
C VAL A 418 13.15 14.35 -0.21
N VAL A 419 13.55 15.45 -0.87
CA VAL A 419 12.94 15.88 -2.14
C VAL A 419 13.12 14.84 -3.26
N ILE A 420 14.34 14.31 -3.41
CA ILE A 420 14.64 13.27 -4.42
C ILE A 420 13.81 12.01 -4.16
N SER A 421 13.74 11.58 -2.91
CA SER A 421 13.05 10.35 -2.53
C SER A 421 11.54 10.45 -2.70
N ASP A 422 10.92 11.57 -2.34
CA ASP A 422 9.51 11.86 -2.66
C ASP A 422 9.27 11.76 -4.17
N GLY A 423 10.17 12.33 -4.98
CA GLY A 423 10.12 12.26 -6.44
C GLY A 423 10.13 10.82 -6.99
N VAL A 424 10.93 9.93 -6.39
CA VAL A 424 10.97 8.50 -6.74
C VAL A 424 9.62 7.84 -6.47
N GLY A 425 9.08 8.01 -5.26
CA GLY A 425 7.77 7.46 -4.90
C GLY A 425 6.66 7.93 -5.83
N ARG A 426 6.63 9.22 -6.13
CA ARG A 426 5.65 9.79 -7.09
C ARG A 426 5.79 9.19 -8.48
N SER A 427 6.99 8.95 -8.94
CA SER A 427 7.24 8.36 -10.27
C SER A 427 6.76 6.90 -10.34
N ILE A 428 7.05 6.12 -9.31
CA ILE A 428 6.56 4.74 -9.18
C ILE A 428 5.03 4.71 -9.15
N ALA A 429 4.41 5.52 -8.30
CA ALA A 429 2.95 5.57 -8.19
C ALA A 429 2.26 5.92 -9.52
N ARG A 430 2.79 6.90 -10.26
CA ARG A 430 2.28 7.24 -11.60
C ARG A 430 2.42 6.08 -12.58
N TYR A 431 3.55 5.37 -12.55
CA TYR A 431 3.76 4.20 -13.40
C TYR A 431 2.77 3.09 -13.07
N VAL A 432 2.62 2.72 -11.79
CA VAL A 432 1.68 1.67 -11.36
C VAL A 432 0.25 2.03 -11.77
N ASN A 433 -0.20 3.26 -11.49
CA ASN A 433 -1.56 3.70 -11.78
C ASN A 433 -1.87 3.74 -13.30
N ARG A 434 -0.86 4.02 -14.14
CA ARG A 434 -1.02 4.11 -15.60
C ARG A 434 -0.83 2.79 -16.32
N SER A 435 -0.10 1.84 -15.77
CA SER A 435 0.32 0.63 -16.48
C SER A 435 -0.38 -0.64 -16.02
N PHE A 436 -0.99 -0.62 -14.80
CA PHE A 436 -1.61 -1.81 -14.21
C PHE A 436 -3.07 -1.57 -13.87
N MET A 437 -3.83 -2.64 -13.76
CA MET A 437 -5.27 -2.60 -13.49
C MET A 437 -6.00 -1.63 -14.42
N GLN A 438 -5.64 -1.70 -15.71
CA GLN A 438 -6.23 -0.85 -16.73
C GLN A 438 -7.65 -1.32 -17.05
N ARG A 439 -8.53 -0.35 -17.29
CA ARG A 439 -9.91 -0.65 -17.64
C ARG A 439 -9.97 -1.41 -18.96
N LEU A 440 -10.71 -2.51 -18.99
CA LEU A 440 -10.96 -3.27 -20.21
C LEU A 440 -11.91 -2.50 -21.15
N PRO A 441 -11.71 -2.56 -22.48
CA PRO A 441 -12.56 -1.90 -23.47
C PRO A 441 -14.05 -2.27 -23.29
N GLY A 442 -14.95 -1.30 -23.50
CA GLY A 442 -16.41 -1.52 -23.46
C GLY A 442 -17.06 -1.64 -22.06
N ARG A 443 -16.30 -1.51 -20.97
CA ARG A 443 -16.84 -1.52 -19.60
C ARG A 443 -17.07 -0.10 -19.10
N ARG A 444 -18.33 0.25 -18.76
CA ARG A 444 -18.71 1.55 -18.13
C ARG A 444 -18.60 1.50 -16.60
N ASP A 445 -18.50 2.69 -15.98
CA ASP A 445 -18.51 2.83 -14.50
C ASP A 445 -19.85 2.42 -13.89
#